data_0b67f2f398bfec19a9080b6301acb94d
#
_entry.id   0b67f2f398bfec19a9080b6301acb94d
#
_cell.length_a   1.000
_cell.length_b   1.000
_cell.length_c   1.000
_cell.angle_alpha   90.00
_cell.angle_beta   90.00
_cell.angle_gamma   90.00
#
_symmetry.space_group_name_H-M   'P 1'
#
loop_
_entity.id
_entity.type
_entity.pdbx_description
1 polymer ?
#
loop_
_entity_poly.entity_id
_entity_poly.type
_entity_poly.pdbx_seq_one_letter_code
_entity_poly.pdbx_strand_id
1 'polypeptide(L)'
;MEKLAAGVCAAWLQSGFSGVMAWKTRDCPCEWRFMTVHVCRRARQCDSKANTSCYFVAVTQLPINFSFTNQRGDSFSRPGVNLEARGMNVIVFASRKGGSGKSTLAAHLAAQIKASKQVMLVDADPQGSLTLWHKLRGTNEPPIKAAVNSVSGIVSAAKRDGYEWVLIDTPPNLSAVVDDAIKNATMVVIPARPGVFDVNAVQETIQMCRAARKPYAVVLNGAPAKRDEAESPIVTIAREALAKFRAPVWGGQITNRSDLLMALSHGEGAREYQAESRAAQEIARLWAAIERSVKAIRGTASASGAMHKQAA
;
A
#
# COMPACT_ATOMS: atom_id res chain seq x y z
N MET A 1 -5.71 31.09 -25.55
CA MET A 1 -5.16 30.58 -24.27
C MET A 1 -5.30 31.58 -23.12
N GLU A 2 -5.32 32.86 -23.34
CA GLU A 2 -5.57 33.87 -22.30
C GLU A 2 -6.95 33.75 -21.63
N LYS A 3 -7.98 33.37 -22.37
CA LYS A 3 -9.35 33.22 -21.82
C LYS A 3 -9.53 32.00 -20.89
N LEU A 4 -8.74 30.94 -21.04
CA LEU A 4 -8.75 29.75 -20.15
C LEU A 4 -7.99 30.03 -18.84
N ALA A 5 -6.91 30.80 -18.89
CA ALA A 5 -6.16 31.22 -17.71
C ALA A 5 -6.99 32.15 -16.81
N ALA A 6 -7.79 33.05 -17.42
CA ALA A 6 -8.66 33.95 -16.67
C ALA A 6 -9.79 33.23 -15.90
N GLY A 7 -10.35 32.16 -16.48
CA GLY A 7 -11.42 31.37 -15.83
C GLY A 7 -10.93 30.57 -14.62
N VAL A 8 -9.72 30.03 -14.68
CA VAL A 8 -9.11 29.26 -13.57
C VAL A 8 -8.67 30.20 -12.45
N CYS A 9 -8.14 31.39 -12.77
CA CYS A 9 -7.80 32.41 -11.77
C CYS A 9 -9.04 32.88 -10.99
N ALA A 10 -10.20 33.03 -11.64
CA ALA A 10 -11.42 33.47 -10.97
C ALA A 10 -11.94 32.46 -9.95
N ALA A 11 -11.83 31.15 -10.23
CA ALA A 11 -12.21 30.09 -9.31
C ALA A 11 -11.28 30.00 -8.09
N TRP A 12 -9.98 30.28 -8.26
CA TRP A 12 -8.99 30.26 -7.18
C TRP A 12 -9.08 31.50 -6.27
N LEU A 13 -9.48 32.63 -6.81
CA LEU A 13 -9.71 33.86 -6.04
C LEU A 13 -10.87 33.72 -5.03
N GLN A 14 -11.85 32.86 -5.32
CA GLN A 14 -12.97 32.58 -4.40
C GLN A 14 -12.59 31.62 -3.27
N SER A 15 -11.57 30.77 -3.43
CA SER A 15 -11.18 29.75 -2.45
C SER A 15 -10.03 30.18 -1.51
N GLY A 16 -9.37 31.31 -1.74
CA GLY A 16 -8.29 31.82 -0.86
C GLY A 16 -7.00 30.98 -0.87
N PHE A 17 -6.75 30.20 -1.92
CA PHE A 17 -5.59 29.33 -2.04
C PHE A 17 -4.37 30.02 -2.66
N SER A 18 -3.16 29.73 -2.09
CA SER A 18 -1.88 30.06 -2.71
C SER A 18 -1.22 28.78 -3.23
N GLY A 19 -0.72 28.79 -4.48
CA GLY A 19 -0.14 27.60 -5.07
C GLY A 19 0.80 27.89 -6.24
N VAL A 20 1.53 26.88 -6.71
CA VAL A 20 2.41 26.96 -7.87
C VAL A 20 1.75 26.26 -9.04
N MET A 21 1.59 26.96 -10.16
CA MET A 21 1.15 26.38 -11.42
C MET A 21 2.34 26.14 -12.35
N ALA A 22 2.35 24.97 -12.99
CA ALA A 22 3.33 24.63 -14.02
C ALA A 22 2.62 24.35 -15.35
N TRP A 23 3.14 24.85 -16.47
CA TRP A 23 2.65 24.52 -17.80
C TRP A 23 3.78 24.35 -18.80
N LYS A 24 3.53 23.57 -19.84
CA LYS A 24 4.44 23.35 -20.97
C LYS A 24 4.12 24.34 -22.10
N THR A 25 5.14 24.92 -22.68
CA THR A 25 4.98 25.76 -23.89
C THR A 25 4.90 24.87 -25.13
N ARG A 26 4.11 25.30 -26.14
CA ARG A 26 3.93 24.52 -27.37
C ARG A 26 5.18 24.49 -28.25
N ASP A 27 6.04 25.46 -28.09
CA ASP A 27 7.18 25.71 -28.99
C ASP A 27 8.50 25.09 -28.49
N CYS A 28 8.55 24.59 -27.23
CA CYS A 28 9.69 23.85 -26.70
C CYS A 28 9.22 22.77 -25.67
N PRO A 29 9.25 21.47 -26.06
CA PRO A 29 8.79 20.38 -25.19
C PRO A 29 9.61 20.17 -23.93
N CYS A 30 10.79 20.77 -23.82
CA CYS A 30 11.72 20.65 -22.69
C CYS A 30 11.59 21.79 -21.68
N GLU A 31 10.84 22.84 -21.95
CA GLU A 31 10.76 24.00 -21.07
C GLU A 31 9.46 23.98 -20.25
N TRP A 32 9.60 23.87 -18.93
CA TRP A 32 8.52 24.03 -17.98
C TRP A 32 8.55 25.42 -17.39
N ARG A 33 7.43 26.13 -17.43
CA ARG A 33 7.28 27.41 -16.74
C ARG A 33 6.45 27.26 -15.49
N PHE A 34 6.96 27.78 -14.39
CA PHE A 34 6.31 27.75 -13.08
C PHE A 34 5.90 29.19 -12.69
N MET A 35 4.69 29.33 -12.19
CA MET A 35 4.19 30.62 -11.67
C MET A 35 3.67 30.39 -10.25
N THR A 36 4.22 31.13 -9.29
CA THR A 36 3.72 31.15 -7.93
C THR A 36 2.70 32.27 -7.79
N VAL A 37 1.46 31.91 -7.41
CA VAL A 37 0.39 32.86 -7.17
C VAL A 37 0.21 33.03 -5.67
N HIS A 38 0.52 34.24 -5.17
CA HIS A 38 0.24 34.59 -3.78
C HIS A 38 -0.97 35.54 -3.75
N VAL A 39 -2.04 35.13 -3.05
CA VAL A 39 -3.19 35.99 -2.80
C VAL A 39 -2.98 36.71 -1.48
N CYS A 40 -2.59 37.98 -1.51
CA CYS A 40 -2.44 38.78 -0.30
C CYS A 40 -3.74 39.55 -0.03
N ARG A 41 -4.46 39.18 1.04
CA ARG A 41 -5.55 40.02 1.59
C ARG A 41 -4.96 41.11 2.47
N ARG A 42 -4.65 42.28 1.91
CA ARG A 42 -4.38 43.48 2.69
C ARG A 42 -5.50 44.48 2.42
N ALA A 43 -6.45 44.56 3.32
CA ALA A 43 -7.38 45.66 3.38
C ALA A 43 -6.60 46.89 3.84
N ARG A 44 -6.33 47.84 2.94
CA ARG A 44 -6.11 49.25 3.30
C ARG A 44 -7.38 49.99 2.95
N GLN A 45 -7.90 50.71 3.95
CA GLN A 45 -8.98 51.66 3.81
C GLN A 45 -8.78 52.51 2.56
N CYS A 46 -9.67 52.43 1.61
CA CYS A 46 -9.91 53.43 0.60
C CYS A 46 -11.33 53.93 0.76
N ASP A 47 -11.48 55.20 0.80
CA ASP A 47 -12.70 55.95 1.04
C ASP A 47 -13.88 55.59 0.12
N SER A 48 -15.03 55.71 0.73
CA SER A 48 -16.37 55.59 0.21
C SER A 48 -16.57 56.05 -1.24
N LYS A 49 -16.99 55.15 -2.12
CA LYS A 49 -18.04 55.23 -3.13
C LYS A 49 -17.94 54.23 -4.29
N ALA A 50 -17.17 53.16 -4.20
CA ALA A 50 -17.26 52.10 -5.18
C ALA A 50 -16.99 50.75 -4.50
N ASN A 51 -18.02 49.90 -4.51
CA ASN A 51 -17.99 48.52 -3.95
C ASN A 51 -17.23 47.59 -4.92
N THR A 52 -15.91 47.82 -5.08
CA THR A 52 -15.04 46.96 -5.89
C THR A 52 -13.82 46.59 -5.07
N SER A 53 -13.76 45.36 -4.63
CA SER A 53 -12.57 44.79 -3.98
C SER A 53 -11.44 44.68 -4.99
N CYS A 54 -10.42 45.56 -4.87
CA CYS A 54 -9.21 45.47 -5.67
C CYS A 54 -8.31 44.35 -5.12
N TYR A 55 -8.08 43.32 -5.93
CA TYR A 55 -7.09 42.27 -5.64
C TYR A 55 -5.81 42.62 -6.43
N PHE A 56 -4.70 42.77 -5.71
CA PHE A 56 -3.38 42.84 -6.33
C PHE A 56 -2.82 41.43 -6.50
N VAL A 57 -2.63 41.02 -7.74
CA VAL A 57 -1.91 39.79 -8.08
C VAL A 57 -0.47 40.19 -8.42
N ALA A 58 0.46 39.90 -7.54
CA ALA A 58 1.88 40.05 -7.83
C ALA A 58 2.38 38.80 -8.55
N VAL A 59 2.69 38.94 -9.83
CA VAL A 59 3.31 37.86 -10.62
C VAL A 59 4.82 38.10 -10.59
N THR A 60 5.56 37.28 -9.86
CA THR A 60 7.03 37.26 -9.91
C THR A 60 7.49 36.13 -10.81
N GLN A 61 8.06 36.45 -11.97
CA GLN A 61 8.82 35.50 -12.78
C GLN A 61 10.22 35.38 -12.18
N LEU A 62 10.57 34.21 -11.68
CA LEU A 62 11.96 33.88 -11.35
C LEU A 62 12.60 33.25 -12.59
N PRO A 63 13.64 33.85 -13.16
CA PRO A 63 14.44 33.20 -14.19
C PRO A 63 15.31 32.13 -13.50
N ILE A 64 14.91 30.86 -13.57
CA ILE A 64 15.80 29.78 -13.23
C ILE A 64 16.57 29.40 -14.47
N ASN A 65 17.76 29.96 -14.64
CA ASN A 65 18.73 29.52 -15.64
C ASN A 65 19.32 28.17 -15.18
N PHE A 66 18.81 27.08 -15.72
CA PHE A 66 19.51 25.79 -15.67
C PHE A 66 20.54 25.77 -16.80
N SER A 67 21.79 26.12 -16.48
CA SER A 67 22.93 25.84 -17.37
C SER A 67 23.30 24.36 -17.23
N PHE A 68 22.95 23.55 -18.22
CA PHE A 68 23.53 22.24 -18.39
C PHE A 68 24.94 22.43 -18.97
N THR A 69 25.97 22.47 -18.15
CA THR A 69 27.35 22.25 -18.60
C THR A 69 27.61 20.76 -18.58
N ASN A 70 27.63 20.20 -19.76
CA ASN A 70 28.07 18.83 -20.00
C ASN A 70 29.60 18.82 -19.93
N GLN A 71 30.16 18.49 -18.77
CA GLN A 71 31.56 18.06 -18.66
C GLN A 71 31.70 17.06 -17.51
N ARG A 72 32.05 15.81 -17.90
CA ARG A 72 32.68 14.74 -17.13
C ARG A 72 31.89 14.17 -15.95
N GLY A 73 31.30 13.02 -16.19
CA GLY A 73 31.42 11.81 -15.36
C GLY A 73 31.31 11.92 -13.85
N ASP A 74 30.30 12.60 -13.32
CA ASP A 74 29.94 12.41 -11.92
C ASP A 74 28.46 12.04 -11.83
N SER A 75 28.23 10.82 -11.37
CA SER A 75 26.91 10.32 -11.02
C SER A 75 26.27 11.25 -10.00
N PHE A 76 25.15 11.89 -10.37
CA PHE A 76 24.36 12.69 -9.46
C PHE A 76 23.70 11.76 -8.45
N SER A 77 24.41 11.50 -7.35
CA SER A 77 23.87 10.84 -6.18
C SER A 77 22.86 11.79 -5.53
N ARG A 78 21.59 11.41 -5.55
CA ARG A 78 20.61 12.00 -4.61
C ARG A 78 21.18 11.92 -3.20
N PRO A 79 21.02 12.95 -2.32
CA PRO A 79 21.56 12.91 -0.96
C PRO A 79 21.07 11.64 -0.28
N GLY A 80 22.03 10.85 0.22
CA GLY A 80 21.93 9.46 0.60
C GLY A 80 20.80 9.14 1.58
N VAL A 81 19.71 8.65 1.04
CA VAL A 81 18.94 7.63 1.73
C VAL A 81 19.71 6.34 1.47
N ASN A 82 20.30 5.78 2.51
CA ASN A 82 21.06 4.55 2.46
C ASN A 82 20.10 3.40 2.05
N LEU A 83 19.89 3.21 0.72
CA LEU A 83 18.99 2.19 0.16
C LEU A 83 19.53 0.77 0.34
N GLU A 84 20.81 0.61 0.68
CA GLU A 84 21.43 -0.71 0.81
C GLU A 84 20.99 -1.49 2.05
N ALA A 85 20.39 -0.83 3.06
CA ALA A 85 19.95 -1.49 4.30
C ALA A 85 18.45 -1.86 4.36
N ARG A 86 17.62 -1.39 3.42
CA ARG A 86 16.17 -1.68 3.40
C ARG A 86 15.81 -2.64 2.29
N GLY A 87 16.10 -3.93 2.51
CA GLY A 87 15.64 -4.95 1.58
C GLY A 87 14.11 -4.93 1.43
N MET A 88 13.58 -5.11 0.22
CA MET A 88 12.17 -5.18 -0.10
C MET A 88 11.45 -6.31 0.65
N ASN A 89 10.24 -6.08 1.13
CA ASN A 89 9.41 -7.05 1.82
C ASN A 89 8.33 -7.58 0.89
N VAL A 90 8.21 -8.88 0.78
CA VAL A 90 7.18 -9.55 -0.02
C VAL A 90 6.21 -10.26 0.92
N ILE A 91 4.96 -9.82 0.94
CA ILE A 91 3.88 -10.46 1.69
C ILE A 91 2.97 -11.18 0.72
N VAL A 92 2.79 -12.47 0.93
CA VAL A 92 1.93 -13.32 0.09
C VAL A 92 0.68 -13.68 0.87
N PHE A 93 -0.47 -13.45 0.30
CA PHE A 93 -1.75 -13.91 0.83
C PHE A 93 -2.09 -15.24 0.16
N ALA A 94 -1.96 -16.33 0.88
CA ALA A 94 -2.20 -17.67 0.38
C ALA A 94 -3.19 -18.41 1.28
N SER A 95 -4.19 -19.05 0.69
CA SER A 95 -5.12 -19.93 1.36
C SER A 95 -5.81 -20.80 0.32
N ARG A 96 -5.85 -22.10 0.55
CA ARG A 96 -6.52 -23.04 -0.36
C ARG A 96 -8.03 -22.85 -0.41
N LYS A 97 -8.61 -22.20 0.59
CA LYS A 97 -10.05 -21.95 0.65
C LYS A 97 -10.43 -20.71 -0.15
N GLY A 98 -11.37 -20.88 -1.09
CA GLY A 98 -12.04 -19.75 -1.74
C GLY A 98 -12.84 -18.94 -0.71
N GLY A 99 -12.85 -17.61 -0.86
CA GLY A 99 -13.59 -16.73 0.04
C GLY A 99 -12.99 -16.57 1.44
N SER A 100 -11.75 -16.99 1.67
CA SER A 100 -11.04 -16.78 2.95
C SER A 100 -10.69 -15.32 3.21
N GLY A 101 -10.66 -14.48 2.17
CA GLY A 101 -10.40 -13.04 2.23
C GLY A 101 -8.98 -12.64 1.86
N LYS A 102 -8.28 -13.40 1.03
CA LYS A 102 -6.95 -13.06 0.51
C LYS A 102 -6.95 -11.69 -0.17
N SER A 103 -7.74 -11.52 -1.21
CA SER A 103 -7.87 -10.26 -1.97
C SER A 103 -8.36 -9.10 -1.09
N THR A 104 -9.31 -9.39 -0.19
CA THR A 104 -9.82 -8.41 0.79
C THR A 104 -8.72 -7.84 1.66
N LEU A 105 -7.91 -8.72 2.28
CA LEU A 105 -6.81 -8.29 3.14
C LEU A 105 -5.71 -7.60 2.34
N ALA A 106 -5.38 -8.09 1.14
CA ALA A 106 -4.40 -7.47 0.26
C ALA A 106 -4.78 -6.02 -0.08
N ALA A 107 -6.04 -5.79 -0.47
CA ALA A 107 -6.55 -4.45 -0.81
C ALA A 107 -6.51 -3.49 0.38
N HIS A 108 -7.08 -3.89 1.53
CA HIS A 108 -7.10 -3.04 2.72
C HIS A 108 -5.70 -2.72 3.26
N LEU A 109 -4.80 -3.70 3.26
CA LEU A 109 -3.43 -3.49 3.71
C LEU A 109 -2.63 -2.63 2.72
N ALA A 110 -2.83 -2.79 1.41
CA ALA A 110 -2.21 -1.92 0.42
C ALA A 110 -2.60 -0.45 0.60
N ALA A 111 -3.89 -0.18 0.79
CA ALA A 111 -4.39 1.16 1.08
C ALA A 111 -3.83 1.72 2.41
N GLN A 112 -3.68 0.87 3.43
CA GLN A 112 -3.08 1.24 4.72
C GLN A 112 -1.60 1.60 4.58
N ILE A 113 -0.83 0.85 3.78
CA ILE A 113 0.62 1.00 3.61
C ILE A 113 0.96 2.20 2.74
N LYS A 114 0.24 2.41 1.63
CA LYS A 114 0.54 3.47 0.65
C LYS A 114 0.60 4.86 1.26
N ALA A 115 -0.08 5.08 2.37
CA ALA A 115 -0.06 6.36 3.08
C ALA A 115 1.34 6.74 3.60
N SER A 116 2.26 5.80 3.72
CA SER A 116 3.57 6.02 4.34
C SER A 116 4.75 5.34 3.63
N LYS A 117 4.52 4.44 2.67
CA LYS A 117 5.57 3.60 2.07
C LYS A 117 5.33 3.30 0.59
N GLN A 118 6.42 3.00 -0.12
CA GLN A 118 6.38 2.50 -1.50
C GLN A 118 5.87 1.06 -1.53
N VAL A 119 4.65 0.85 -1.99
CA VAL A 119 4.00 -0.46 -2.08
C VAL A 119 3.55 -0.76 -3.50
N MET A 120 3.74 -2.00 -3.96
CA MET A 120 3.22 -2.54 -5.21
C MET A 120 2.29 -3.71 -4.91
N LEU A 121 1.21 -3.83 -5.69
CA LEU A 121 0.31 -4.97 -5.69
C LEU A 121 0.63 -5.94 -6.83
N VAL A 122 0.44 -7.22 -6.56
CA VAL A 122 0.49 -8.27 -7.58
C VAL A 122 -0.77 -9.12 -7.45
N ASP A 123 -1.60 -9.12 -8.50
CA ASP A 123 -2.77 -9.98 -8.59
C ASP A 123 -2.37 -11.24 -9.38
N ALA A 124 -2.22 -12.35 -8.69
CA ALA A 124 -1.91 -13.64 -9.27
C ALA A 124 -3.14 -14.58 -9.33
N ASP A 125 -4.31 -14.10 -8.92
CA ASP A 125 -5.56 -14.83 -9.06
C ASP A 125 -6.21 -14.51 -10.42
N PRO A 126 -6.45 -15.51 -11.29
CA PRO A 126 -7.15 -15.30 -12.57
C PRO A 126 -8.53 -14.67 -12.43
N GLN A 127 -9.18 -14.75 -11.25
CA GLN A 127 -10.45 -14.07 -10.98
C GLN A 127 -10.31 -12.54 -10.97
N GLY A 128 -9.11 -12.01 -10.75
CA GLY A 128 -8.83 -10.59 -10.87
C GLY A 128 -9.55 -9.71 -9.83
N SER A 129 -9.85 -10.26 -8.65
CA SER A 129 -10.58 -9.51 -7.59
C SER A 129 -9.82 -8.28 -7.13
N LEU A 130 -8.50 -8.39 -6.96
CA LEU A 130 -7.65 -7.26 -6.56
C LEU A 130 -7.52 -6.24 -7.70
N THR A 131 -7.44 -6.71 -8.94
CA THR A 131 -7.44 -5.87 -10.14
C THR A 131 -8.77 -5.11 -10.29
N LEU A 132 -9.90 -5.74 -9.99
CA LEU A 132 -11.21 -5.09 -9.99
C LEU A 132 -11.27 -3.97 -8.94
N TRP A 133 -10.85 -4.25 -7.71
CA TRP A 133 -10.78 -3.24 -6.65
C TRP A 133 -9.91 -2.04 -7.07
N HIS A 134 -8.76 -2.30 -7.69
CA HIS A 134 -7.87 -1.25 -8.18
C HIS A 134 -8.52 -0.39 -9.29
N LYS A 135 -9.32 -0.99 -10.17
CA LYS A 135 -10.10 -0.26 -11.18
C LYS A 135 -11.15 0.64 -10.51
N LEU A 136 -11.88 0.13 -9.52
CA LEU A 136 -12.87 0.91 -8.76
C LEU A 136 -12.23 2.09 -8.04
N ARG A 137 -10.97 1.94 -7.62
CA ARG A 137 -10.20 3.00 -6.98
C ARG A 137 -10.00 4.24 -7.86
N GLY A 138 -9.97 4.08 -9.17
CA GLY A 138 -9.86 5.19 -10.13
C GLY A 138 -8.52 5.95 -10.09
N THR A 139 -7.52 5.44 -9.38
CA THR A 139 -6.16 5.99 -9.31
C THR A 139 -5.14 4.90 -9.60
N ASN A 140 -3.93 5.29 -10.06
CA ASN A 140 -2.85 4.33 -10.29
C ASN A 140 -2.05 3.98 -9.02
N GLU A 141 -2.52 4.40 -7.85
CA GLU A 141 -1.86 4.20 -6.56
C GLU A 141 -2.69 3.36 -5.59
N PRO A 142 -2.10 2.30 -5.01
CA PRO A 142 -0.78 1.74 -5.31
C PRO A 142 -0.77 1.03 -6.67
N PRO A 143 0.36 0.99 -7.40
CA PRO A 143 0.43 0.32 -8.69
C PRO A 143 0.18 -1.18 -8.56
N ILE A 144 -0.47 -1.77 -9.57
CA ILE A 144 -0.80 -3.20 -9.63
C ILE A 144 -0.23 -3.84 -10.88
N LYS A 145 0.22 -5.09 -10.75
CA LYS A 145 0.63 -5.96 -11.85
C LYS A 145 -0.14 -7.28 -11.77
N ALA A 146 -0.63 -7.76 -12.91
CA ALA A 146 -1.19 -9.09 -13.01
C ALA A 146 -0.06 -10.12 -13.23
N ALA A 147 -0.13 -11.27 -12.55
CA ALA A 147 0.80 -12.38 -12.71
C ALA A 147 0.04 -13.63 -13.18
N VAL A 148 0.31 -14.09 -14.40
CA VAL A 148 -0.42 -15.23 -14.96
C VAL A 148 0.25 -16.57 -14.59
N ASN A 149 1.57 -16.67 -14.73
CA ASN A 149 2.30 -17.92 -14.54
C ASN A 149 3.39 -17.86 -13.48
N SER A 150 3.97 -16.71 -13.21
CA SER A 150 5.06 -16.52 -12.25
C SER A 150 5.07 -15.10 -11.71
N VAL A 151 5.44 -14.96 -10.45
CA VAL A 151 5.61 -13.68 -9.77
C VAL A 151 7.08 -13.26 -9.68
N SER A 152 8.03 -14.18 -9.87
CA SER A 152 9.46 -13.96 -9.67
C SER A 152 10.01 -12.78 -10.47
N GLY A 153 9.61 -12.66 -11.76
CA GLY A 153 10.02 -11.55 -12.63
C GLY A 153 9.50 -10.21 -12.12
N ILE A 154 8.24 -10.16 -11.66
CA ILE A 154 7.59 -8.96 -11.13
C ILE A 154 8.27 -8.54 -9.82
N VAL A 155 8.52 -9.49 -8.92
CA VAL A 155 9.22 -9.24 -7.65
C VAL A 155 10.63 -8.69 -7.88
N SER A 156 11.37 -9.27 -8.84
CA SER A 156 12.70 -8.80 -9.22
C SER A 156 12.69 -7.38 -9.79
N ALA A 157 11.68 -7.05 -10.62
CA ALA A 157 11.50 -5.72 -11.16
C ALA A 157 11.16 -4.72 -10.04
N ALA A 158 10.19 -5.05 -9.18
CA ALA A 158 9.80 -4.21 -8.04
C ALA A 158 10.98 -3.88 -7.11
N LYS A 159 11.90 -4.84 -6.92
CA LYS A 159 13.12 -4.62 -6.14
C LYS A 159 14.05 -3.61 -6.81
N ARG A 160 14.25 -3.69 -8.14
CA ARG A 160 15.06 -2.72 -8.90
C ARG A 160 14.43 -1.33 -8.90
N ASP A 161 13.08 -1.27 -8.95
CA ASP A 161 12.32 -0.03 -8.98
C ASP A 161 12.22 0.65 -7.59
N GLY A 162 12.78 0.02 -6.55
CA GLY A 162 12.89 0.61 -5.20
C GLY A 162 11.65 0.47 -4.33
N TYR A 163 10.73 -0.44 -4.64
CA TYR A 163 9.58 -0.70 -3.76
C TYR A 163 10.03 -1.27 -2.42
N GLU A 164 9.43 -0.77 -1.35
CA GLU A 164 9.68 -1.28 0.01
C GLU A 164 8.83 -2.52 0.32
N TRP A 165 7.63 -2.58 -0.27
CA TRP A 165 6.65 -3.64 -0.04
C TRP A 165 6.03 -4.12 -1.35
N VAL A 166 5.87 -5.42 -1.46
CA VAL A 166 5.08 -6.08 -2.49
C VAL A 166 4.04 -6.95 -1.81
N LEU A 167 2.76 -6.76 -2.14
CA LEU A 167 1.66 -7.57 -1.66
C LEU A 167 1.14 -8.43 -2.80
N ILE A 168 1.14 -9.75 -2.63
CA ILE A 168 0.76 -10.71 -3.67
C ILE A 168 -0.52 -11.43 -3.24
N ASP A 169 -1.58 -11.25 -4.02
CA ASP A 169 -2.82 -12.04 -3.92
C ASP A 169 -2.70 -13.28 -4.79
N THR A 170 -3.08 -14.45 -4.25
CA THR A 170 -2.94 -15.75 -4.95
C THR A 170 -4.28 -16.45 -5.13
N PRO A 171 -4.41 -17.32 -6.15
CA PRO A 171 -5.61 -18.14 -6.34
C PRO A 171 -5.83 -19.14 -5.19
N PRO A 172 -7.07 -19.67 -5.05
CA PRO A 172 -7.41 -20.61 -3.97
C PRO A 172 -7.00 -22.07 -4.24
N ASN A 173 -6.20 -22.33 -5.24
CA ASN A 173 -5.77 -23.69 -5.61
C ASN A 173 -4.26 -23.88 -5.44
N LEU A 174 -3.85 -25.13 -5.39
CA LEU A 174 -2.43 -25.48 -5.48
C LEU A 174 -1.99 -25.35 -6.94
N SER A 175 -1.16 -24.36 -7.22
CA SER A 175 -0.68 -24.08 -8.57
C SER A 175 0.78 -23.63 -8.53
N ALA A 176 1.46 -23.73 -9.67
CA ALA A 176 2.85 -23.31 -9.80
C ALA A 176 3.03 -21.82 -9.42
N VAL A 177 2.04 -20.97 -9.69
CA VAL A 177 2.12 -19.54 -9.33
C VAL A 177 2.03 -19.32 -7.82
N VAL A 178 1.26 -20.15 -7.09
CA VAL A 178 1.20 -20.09 -5.61
C VAL A 178 2.52 -20.54 -5.00
N ASP A 179 3.09 -21.63 -5.52
CA ASP A 179 4.40 -22.13 -5.08
C ASP A 179 5.51 -21.11 -5.35
N ASP A 180 5.52 -20.51 -6.54
CA ASP A 180 6.46 -19.45 -6.89
C ASP A 180 6.28 -18.21 -5.99
N ALA A 181 5.03 -17.80 -5.70
CA ALA A 181 4.75 -16.70 -4.79
C ALA A 181 5.29 -17.00 -3.38
N ILE A 182 5.00 -18.19 -2.83
CA ILE A 182 5.50 -18.59 -1.52
C ILE A 182 7.03 -18.60 -1.49
N LYS A 183 7.70 -19.13 -2.52
CA LYS A 183 9.18 -19.13 -2.62
C LYS A 183 9.78 -17.72 -2.61
N ASN A 184 9.09 -16.74 -3.16
CA ASN A 184 9.52 -15.34 -3.17
C ASN A 184 9.11 -14.54 -1.92
N ALA A 185 8.29 -15.12 -1.02
CA ALA A 185 7.78 -14.43 0.14
C ALA A 185 8.87 -14.12 1.19
N THR A 186 8.79 -12.95 1.80
CA THR A 186 9.40 -12.66 3.10
C THR A 186 8.55 -13.28 4.21
N MET A 187 7.22 -13.19 4.08
CA MET A 187 6.27 -13.80 5.00
C MET A 187 4.97 -14.12 4.26
N VAL A 188 4.34 -15.23 4.60
CA VAL A 188 3.03 -15.63 4.09
C VAL A 188 1.96 -15.35 5.14
N VAL A 189 0.91 -14.64 4.75
CA VAL A 189 -0.30 -14.42 5.54
C VAL A 189 -1.36 -15.40 5.05
N ILE A 190 -1.87 -16.23 5.96
CA ILE A 190 -2.85 -17.28 5.66
C ILE A 190 -4.20 -16.86 6.27
N PRO A 191 -5.10 -16.22 5.53
CA PRO A 191 -6.42 -15.92 6.05
C PRO A 191 -7.28 -17.17 6.14
N ALA A 192 -8.00 -17.32 7.26
CA ALA A 192 -8.92 -18.39 7.52
C ALA A 192 -10.18 -17.86 8.23
N ARG A 193 -11.36 -18.28 7.81
CA ARG A 193 -12.57 -18.08 8.60
C ARG A 193 -12.56 -19.02 9.82
N PRO A 194 -13.23 -18.65 10.93
CA PRO A 194 -13.24 -19.49 12.13
C PRO A 194 -14.19 -20.70 12.01
N GLY A 195 -14.23 -21.34 10.84
CA GLY A 195 -15.03 -22.53 10.57
C GLY A 195 -14.16 -23.77 10.44
N VAL A 196 -14.69 -24.93 10.84
CA VAL A 196 -13.96 -26.22 10.83
C VAL A 196 -13.34 -26.53 9.45
N PHE A 197 -14.09 -26.33 8.37
CA PHE A 197 -13.60 -26.61 7.01
C PHE A 197 -12.51 -25.61 6.57
N ASP A 198 -12.57 -24.36 7.02
CA ASP A 198 -11.57 -23.37 6.71
C ASP A 198 -10.28 -23.64 7.47
N VAL A 199 -10.37 -24.01 8.74
CA VAL A 199 -9.23 -24.39 9.57
C VAL A 199 -8.49 -25.61 9.01
N ASN A 200 -9.21 -26.62 8.52
CA ASN A 200 -8.60 -27.79 7.86
C ASN A 200 -7.87 -27.40 6.55
N ALA A 201 -8.46 -26.52 5.74
CA ALA A 201 -7.84 -26.07 4.49
C ALA A 201 -6.54 -25.29 4.72
N VAL A 202 -6.35 -24.67 5.88
CA VAL A 202 -5.11 -23.98 6.27
C VAL A 202 -3.94 -24.95 6.38
N GLN A 203 -4.17 -26.20 6.79
CA GLN A 203 -3.10 -27.19 7.02
C GLN A 203 -2.23 -27.40 5.78
N GLU A 204 -2.83 -27.50 4.59
CA GLU A 204 -2.09 -27.71 3.36
C GLU A 204 -1.23 -26.48 2.99
N THR A 205 -1.77 -25.27 3.18
CA THR A 205 -1.00 -24.05 2.97
C THR A 205 0.18 -23.94 3.95
N ILE A 206 -0.03 -24.37 5.21
CA ILE A 206 1.05 -24.46 6.21
C ILE A 206 2.14 -25.43 5.75
N GLN A 207 1.77 -26.59 5.21
CA GLN A 207 2.72 -27.57 4.70
C GLN A 207 3.57 -27.00 3.56
N MET A 208 2.95 -26.27 2.63
CA MET A 208 3.68 -25.57 1.55
C MET A 208 4.70 -24.57 2.11
N CYS A 209 4.28 -23.73 3.06
CA CYS A 209 5.17 -22.76 3.70
C CYS A 209 6.35 -23.44 4.41
N ARG A 210 6.09 -24.55 5.12
CA ARG A 210 7.13 -25.33 5.79
C ARG A 210 8.09 -25.97 4.81
N ALA A 211 7.57 -26.61 3.74
CA ALA A 211 8.40 -27.19 2.67
C ALA A 211 9.29 -26.13 2.01
N ALA A 212 8.77 -24.93 1.76
CA ALA A 212 9.51 -23.80 1.22
C ALA A 212 10.39 -23.09 2.28
N ARG A 213 10.36 -23.49 3.54
CA ARG A 213 11.06 -22.85 4.68
C ARG A 213 10.74 -21.36 4.79
N LYS A 214 9.48 -20.99 4.55
CA LYS A 214 9.04 -19.59 4.61
C LYS A 214 8.27 -19.30 5.90
N PRO A 215 8.56 -18.14 6.53
CA PRO A 215 7.78 -17.65 7.65
C PRO A 215 6.32 -17.45 7.24
N TYR A 216 5.39 -17.80 8.13
CA TYR A 216 3.95 -17.61 7.88
C TYR A 216 3.21 -17.30 9.17
N ALA A 217 2.03 -16.71 9.06
CA ALA A 217 1.09 -16.59 10.16
C ALA A 217 -0.35 -16.76 9.66
N VAL A 218 -1.18 -17.39 10.49
CA VAL A 218 -2.62 -17.51 10.23
C VAL A 218 -3.33 -16.29 10.81
N VAL A 219 -4.25 -15.72 10.03
CA VAL A 219 -5.10 -14.59 10.41
C VAL A 219 -6.56 -15.04 10.40
N LEU A 220 -7.22 -15.02 11.55
CA LEU A 220 -8.66 -15.27 11.62
C LEU A 220 -9.39 -14.08 11.01
N ASN A 221 -10.06 -14.33 9.88
CA ASN A 221 -10.75 -13.36 9.05
C ASN A 221 -12.25 -13.68 8.95
N GLY A 222 -13.07 -12.63 8.84
CA GLY A 222 -14.53 -12.81 8.79
C GLY A 222 -15.09 -13.38 10.10
N ALA A 223 -14.43 -13.12 11.22
CA ALA A 223 -14.82 -13.58 12.54
C ALA A 223 -16.08 -12.86 13.05
N PRO A 224 -16.93 -13.51 13.86
CA PRO A 224 -17.98 -12.82 14.60
C PRO A 224 -17.41 -11.71 15.48
N ALA A 225 -18.18 -10.65 15.69
CA ALA A 225 -17.79 -9.56 16.56
C ALA A 225 -17.59 -10.05 18.01
N LYS A 226 -16.60 -9.48 18.68
CA LYS A 226 -16.41 -9.66 20.11
C LYS A 226 -17.59 -9.07 20.89
N ARG A 227 -17.97 -9.72 21.97
CA ARG A 227 -18.94 -9.23 22.95
C ARG A 227 -18.22 -9.03 24.28
N ASP A 228 -18.32 -7.85 24.85
CA ASP A 228 -17.64 -7.47 26.10
C ASP A 228 -16.15 -7.86 26.11
N GLU A 229 -15.46 -7.54 24.98
CA GLU A 229 -14.06 -7.89 24.71
C GLU A 229 -13.76 -9.42 24.62
N ALA A 230 -14.75 -10.28 24.86
CA ALA A 230 -14.60 -11.74 24.72
C ALA A 230 -14.75 -12.19 23.26
N GLU A 231 -13.89 -13.11 22.85
CA GLU A 231 -14.01 -13.76 21.54
C GLU A 231 -15.24 -14.68 21.50
N SER A 232 -15.86 -14.75 20.33
CA SER A 232 -16.93 -15.73 20.09
C SER A 232 -16.41 -17.16 20.28
N PRO A 233 -17.19 -18.10 20.85
CA PRO A 233 -16.77 -19.51 21.05
C PRO A 233 -16.21 -20.18 19.79
N ILE A 234 -16.76 -19.87 18.61
CA ILE A 234 -16.24 -20.41 17.34
C ILE A 234 -14.82 -19.93 17.03
N VAL A 235 -14.47 -18.72 17.45
CA VAL A 235 -13.11 -18.16 17.29
C VAL A 235 -12.14 -18.88 18.23
N THR A 236 -12.54 -19.10 19.47
CA THR A 236 -11.75 -19.86 20.45
C THR A 236 -11.50 -21.29 19.97
N ILE A 237 -12.54 -21.99 19.51
CA ILE A 237 -12.42 -23.35 18.95
C ILE A 237 -11.47 -23.35 17.73
N ALA A 238 -11.57 -22.35 16.86
CA ALA A 238 -10.68 -22.26 15.70
C ALA A 238 -9.21 -22.06 16.12
N ARG A 239 -8.94 -21.23 17.15
CA ARG A 239 -7.59 -21.04 17.69
C ARG A 239 -7.03 -22.33 18.29
N GLU A 240 -7.83 -23.06 19.06
CA GLU A 240 -7.43 -24.34 19.62
C GLU A 240 -7.11 -25.39 18.54
N ALA A 241 -7.92 -25.45 17.49
CA ALA A 241 -7.67 -26.33 16.36
C ALA A 241 -6.38 -25.95 15.60
N LEU A 242 -6.14 -24.66 15.38
CA LEU A 242 -4.89 -24.18 14.76
C LEU A 242 -3.66 -24.43 15.63
N ALA A 243 -3.80 -24.37 16.97
CA ALA A 243 -2.73 -24.68 17.91
C ALA A 243 -2.26 -26.14 17.77
N LYS A 244 -3.18 -27.09 17.48
CA LYS A 244 -2.84 -28.50 17.21
C LYS A 244 -1.91 -28.65 16.01
N PHE A 245 -1.99 -27.76 15.04
CA PHE A 245 -1.05 -27.71 13.89
C PHE A 245 0.26 -27.00 14.21
N ARG A 246 0.45 -26.50 15.43
CA ARG A 246 1.59 -25.66 15.83
C ARG A 246 1.76 -24.49 14.86
N ALA A 247 0.65 -23.90 14.45
CA ALA A 247 0.65 -22.75 13.55
C ALA A 247 0.78 -21.46 14.35
N PRO A 248 1.63 -20.53 13.94
CA PRO A 248 1.60 -19.18 14.48
C PRO A 248 0.31 -18.50 14.03
N VAL A 249 -0.53 -18.13 15.00
CA VAL A 249 -1.81 -17.42 14.77
C VAL A 249 -1.69 -16.01 15.31
N TRP A 250 -2.08 -15.04 14.51
CA TRP A 250 -2.17 -13.66 14.98
C TRP A 250 -3.17 -13.55 16.14
N GLY A 251 -2.77 -12.88 17.24
CA GLY A 251 -3.61 -12.76 18.43
C GLY A 251 -4.85 -11.89 18.25
N GLY A 252 -4.93 -11.07 17.18
CA GLY A 252 -6.12 -10.32 16.80
C GLY A 252 -7.07 -11.15 15.91
N GLN A 253 -8.11 -10.50 15.42
CA GLN A 253 -9.03 -11.01 14.41
C GLN A 253 -9.46 -9.89 13.48
N ILE A 254 -9.87 -10.23 12.26
CA ILE A 254 -10.61 -9.34 11.37
C ILE A 254 -12.07 -9.76 11.44
N THR A 255 -12.87 -8.87 11.97
CA THR A 255 -14.30 -9.11 12.18
C THR A 255 -15.07 -8.98 10.87
N ASN A 256 -16.10 -9.80 10.68
CA ASN A 256 -17.03 -9.66 9.56
C ASN A 256 -17.85 -8.39 9.72
N ARG A 257 -17.47 -7.33 9.00
CA ARG A 257 -18.10 -6.00 9.05
C ARG A 257 -18.50 -5.53 7.67
N SER A 258 -19.66 -4.91 7.57
CA SER A 258 -20.11 -4.25 6.34
C SER A 258 -19.13 -3.18 5.85
N ASP A 259 -18.51 -2.44 6.78
CA ASP A 259 -17.57 -1.36 6.47
C ASP A 259 -16.40 -1.83 5.58
N LEU A 260 -15.91 -3.07 5.79
CA LEU A 260 -14.86 -3.64 4.94
C LEU A 260 -15.35 -3.85 3.51
N LEU A 261 -16.57 -4.36 3.32
CA LEU A 261 -17.15 -4.59 2.00
C LEU A 261 -17.50 -3.27 1.31
N MET A 262 -18.07 -2.32 2.06
CA MET A 262 -18.39 -0.99 1.54
C MET A 262 -17.15 -0.24 1.08
N ALA A 263 -16.08 -0.24 1.86
CA ALA A 263 -14.81 0.35 1.46
C ALA A 263 -14.31 -0.23 0.12
N LEU A 264 -14.31 -1.56 -0.02
CA LEU A 264 -13.87 -2.21 -1.26
C LEU A 264 -14.74 -1.83 -2.46
N SER A 265 -16.06 -1.69 -2.29
CA SER A 265 -16.97 -1.31 -3.37
C SER A 265 -16.74 0.12 -3.90
N HIS A 266 -16.07 0.97 -3.10
CA HIS A 266 -15.63 2.32 -3.49
C HIS A 266 -14.16 2.37 -3.94
N GLY A 267 -13.47 1.23 -4.03
CA GLY A 267 -12.05 1.17 -4.34
C GLY A 267 -11.16 1.71 -3.20
N GLU A 268 -11.68 1.75 -1.99
CA GLU A 268 -11.02 2.30 -0.80
C GLU A 268 -10.52 1.20 0.14
N GLY A 269 -9.59 1.56 1.02
CA GLY A 269 -9.28 0.77 2.20
C GLY A 269 -10.14 1.18 3.39
N ALA A 270 -10.21 0.35 4.44
CA ALA A 270 -11.04 0.60 5.60
C ALA A 270 -10.77 1.96 6.27
N ARG A 271 -9.50 2.39 6.32
CA ARG A 271 -9.11 3.68 6.89
C ARG A 271 -9.48 4.86 5.98
N GLU A 272 -9.44 4.68 4.68
CA GLU A 272 -9.82 5.72 3.71
C GLU A 272 -11.33 5.94 3.75
N TYR A 273 -12.10 4.84 3.84
CA TYR A 273 -13.56 4.87 3.91
C TYR A 273 -14.07 5.47 5.24
N GLN A 274 -13.53 5.00 6.37
CA GLN A 274 -13.91 5.50 7.69
C GLN A 274 -12.74 5.30 8.69
N ALA A 275 -11.94 6.35 8.88
CA ALA A 275 -10.68 6.30 9.61
C ALA A 275 -10.79 5.78 11.05
N GLU A 276 -11.85 6.17 11.77
CA GLU A 276 -12.06 5.83 13.18
C GLU A 276 -12.88 4.56 13.39
N SER A 277 -13.25 3.85 12.31
CA SER A 277 -14.03 2.62 12.40
C SER A 277 -13.26 1.50 13.09
N ARG A 278 -13.98 0.57 13.72
CA ARG A 278 -13.38 -0.66 14.26
C ARG A 278 -12.70 -1.49 13.15
N ALA A 279 -13.25 -1.46 11.94
CA ALA A 279 -12.64 -2.10 10.77
C ALA A 279 -11.25 -1.52 10.46
N ALA A 280 -11.13 -0.19 10.40
CA ALA A 280 -9.85 0.49 10.18
C ALA A 280 -8.83 0.17 11.28
N GLN A 281 -9.26 0.14 12.54
CA GLN A 281 -8.41 -0.20 13.68
C GLN A 281 -7.93 -1.66 13.63
N GLU A 282 -8.78 -2.62 13.21
CA GLU A 282 -8.41 -4.03 13.06
C GLU A 282 -7.36 -4.21 11.95
N ILE A 283 -7.55 -3.56 10.80
CA ILE A 283 -6.58 -3.56 9.68
C ILE A 283 -5.26 -2.91 10.11
N ALA A 284 -5.29 -1.78 10.81
CA ALA A 284 -4.08 -1.12 11.30
C ALA A 284 -3.30 -2.00 12.30
N ARG A 285 -4.00 -2.71 13.20
CA ARG A 285 -3.38 -3.67 14.14
C ARG A 285 -2.76 -4.85 13.43
N LEU A 286 -3.43 -5.39 12.39
CA LEU A 286 -2.87 -6.45 11.57
C LEU A 286 -1.61 -5.99 10.85
N TRP A 287 -1.66 -4.79 10.24
CA TRP A 287 -0.49 -4.22 9.58
C TRP A 287 0.70 -4.07 10.54
N ALA A 288 0.48 -3.50 11.71
CA ALA A 288 1.52 -3.35 12.73
C ALA A 288 2.10 -4.71 13.19
N ALA A 289 1.29 -5.77 13.22
CA ALA A 289 1.77 -7.12 13.54
C ALA A 289 2.65 -7.68 12.41
N ILE A 290 2.26 -7.49 11.15
CA ILE A 290 3.06 -7.90 9.98
C ILE A 290 4.41 -7.18 9.98
N GLU A 291 4.43 -5.85 10.17
CA GLU A 291 5.67 -5.07 10.23
C GLU A 291 6.63 -5.57 11.32
N ARG A 292 6.12 -5.81 12.52
CA ARG A 292 6.93 -6.37 13.62
C ARG A 292 7.50 -7.74 13.28
N SER A 293 6.68 -8.62 12.69
CA SER A 293 7.11 -9.97 12.29
C SER A 293 8.21 -9.91 11.23
N VAL A 294 8.03 -9.10 10.20
CA VAL A 294 9.02 -8.91 9.13
C VAL A 294 10.33 -8.34 9.67
N LYS A 295 10.25 -7.38 10.59
CA LYS A 295 11.44 -6.83 11.26
C LYS A 295 12.19 -7.89 12.07
N ALA A 296 11.49 -8.75 12.80
CA ALA A 296 12.09 -9.86 13.54
C ALA A 296 12.75 -10.88 12.60
N ILE A 297 12.08 -11.29 11.51
CA ILE A 297 12.61 -12.21 10.50
C ILE A 297 13.93 -11.68 9.91
N ARG A 298 14.01 -10.39 9.63
CA ARG A 298 15.25 -9.77 9.11
C ARG A 298 16.35 -9.67 10.13
N GLY A 299 16.01 -9.35 11.39
CA GLY A 299 16.98 -9.29 12.47
C GLY A 299 17.67 -10.63 12.70
N THR A 300 16.93 -11.74 12.65
CA THR A 300 17.49 -13.08 12.77
C THR A 300 18.36 -13.48 11.57
N ALA A 301 17.97 -13.11 10.35
CA ALA A 301 18.75 -13.37 9.15
C ALA A 301 20.10 -12.62 9.16
N SER A 302 20.12 -11.38 9.64
CA SER A 302 21.35 -10.59 9.76
C SER A 302 22.30 -11.17 10.83
N ALA A 303 21.79 -11.66 11.94
CA ALA A 303 22.59 -12.27 13.01
C ALA A 303 23.24 -13.60 12.55
N SER A 304 22.50 -14.45 11.84
CA SER A 304 23.04 -15.70 11.30
C SER A 304 24.09 -15.47 10.22
N GLY A 305 23.92 -14.46 9.38
CA GLY A 305 24.92 -14.09 8.34
C GLY A 305 26.20 -13.52 8.93
N ALA A 306 26.14 -12.80 10.06
CA ALA A 306 27.30 -12.29 10.75
C ALA A 306 28.13 -13.41 11.42
N MET A 307 27.49 -14.42 12.00
CA MET A 307 28.19 -15.57 12.58
C MET A 307 28.92 -16.42 11.54
N HIS A 308 28.37 -16.57 10.32
CA HIS A 308 29.04 -17.32 9.25
C HIS A 308 30.26 -16.58 8.68
N LYS A 309 30.28 -15.24 8.70
CA LYS A 309 31.44 -14.45 8.27
C LYS A 309 32.59 -14.38 9.30
N GLN A 310 32.31 -14.68 10.57
CA GLN A 310 33.36 -14.77 11.60
C GLN A 310 33.98 -16.17 11.73
N ALA A 311 33.37 -17.17 11.10
CA ALA A 311 33.84 -18.58 11.14
C ALA A 311 34.59 -19.00 9.86
N ALA A 312 34.76 -18.11 8.89
CA ALA A 312 35.54 -18.28 7.68
C ALA A 312 36.77 -17.36 7.67
#